data_4e7318e3f38d7590f1dfbf2d75a05bac
#
_entry.id   4e7318e3f38d7590f1dfbf2d75a05bac
#
_cell.length_a   1.000
_cell.length_b   1.000
_cell.length_c   1.000
_cell.angle_alpha   90.00
_cell.angle_beta   90.00
_cell.angle_gamma   90.00
#
_symmetry.space_group_name_H-M   'P 1'
#
loop_
_entity.id
_entity.type
_entity.pdbx_description
1 polymer ?
#
loop_
_entity_poly.entity_id
_entity_poly.type
_entity_poly.pdbx_seq_one_letter_code
_entity_poly.pdbx_strand_id
1 'polypeptide(L)'
;IQFRIEFIKTNHSIVDAAALAIYSPAGIIVHTGDFKVDYTPVFGDSIDLQRFAEIGKKGVLALMCDSTNAERTGFTPSERTVGRTFDTLFEEHKNTRIIIATFASNVDRVQQIINSAYKFGRKVVVEGRSMVNIIETATNLGYLNIPENTLIDIEMLKNYPDEKTVIITTGSQGESMAALSRMAEDNHRKISIGPKDTVIFSSHPIPGNEKAVTNVINELLLKGADVIFQDVHVSGHACQEEIKLIYSLVHPKYAIPVHGEYKHLRAQAKLAEELGIPKDHIFILQSGDVLEFNDGEAKVSGKVPVGDILVDGLGVGDVGNVVLRDRQHLAEDGIMIVVLGLDGATDQLISGPDIVSRGFVYVKTSDELMDE
;
A
#
# COMPACT_ATOMS: atom_id res chain seq x y z
N ILE A 1 -28.73 8.78 20.95
CA ILE A 1 -27.41 8.47 21.53
C ILE A 1 -26.43 9.46 20.89
N GLN A 2 -25.75 10.26 21.72
CA GLN A 2 -24.70 11.16 21.23
C GLN A 2 -23.34 10.49 21.48
N PHE A 3 -22.55 10.30 20.41
CA PHE A 3 -21.15 9.96 20.50
C PHE A 3 -20.31 11.23 20.32
N ARG A 4 -19.26 11.37 21.13
CA ARG A 4 -18.21 12.36 20.90
C ARG A 4 -16.98 11.63 20.41
N ILE A 5 -16.44 12.03 19.28
CA ILE A 5 -15.22 11.46 18.71
C ILE A 5 -14.12 12.53 18.79
N GLU A 6 -12.99 12.13 19.31
CA GLU A 6 -11.79 12.94 19.42
C GLU A 6 -10.68 12.29 18.61
N PHE A 7 -10.02 13.07 17.75
CA PHE A 7 -8.85 12.65 17.00
C PHE A 7 -7.60 12.91 17.82
N ILE A 8 -6.72 11.91 17.90
CA ILE A 8 -5.44 11.98 18.61
C ILE A 8 -4.34 11.81 17.59
N LYS A 9 -3.37 12.73 17.54
CA LYS A 9 -2.24 12.63 16.61
C LYS A 9 -1.44 11.35 16.83
N THR A 10 -1.24 10.59 15.75
CA THR A 10 -0.34 9.44 15.68
C THR A 10 0.66 9.61 14.54
N ASN A 11 1.64 8.70 14.45
CA ASN A 11 2.52 8.58 13.29
C ASN A 11 2.28 7.25 12.59
N HIS A 12 2.31 7.28 11.28
CA HIS A 12 2.24 6.12 10.41
C HIS A 12 3.00 6.45 9.11
N SER A 13 2.97 5.56 8.12
CA SER A 13 3.52 5.81 6.77
C SER A 13 2.61 6.64 5.87
N ILE A 14 1.63 7.31 6.42
CA ILE A 14 0.74 8.27 5.75
C ILE A 14 0.68 9.56 6.59
N VAL A 15 0.55 10.70 5.93
CA VAL A 15 0.41 11.99 6.61
C VAL A 15 -0.91 12.07 7.41
N ASP A 16 -0.90 12.83 8.49
CA ASP A 16 -2.05 13.09 9.38
C ASP A 16 -2.74 11.84 9.93
N ALA A 17 -1.98 10.76 10.11
CA ALA A 17 -2.50 9.60 10.82
C ALA A 17 -3.05 9.99 12.20
N ALA A 18 -4.21 9.41 12.55
CA ALA A 18 -4.89 9.73 13.80
C ALA A 18 -5.49 8.48 14.45
N ALA A 19 -5.37 8.41 15.77
CA ALA A 19 -6.16 7.54 16.61
C ALA A 19 -7.49 8.22 16.98
N LEU A 20 -8.45 7.44 17.44
CA LEU A 20 -9.76 7.91 17.85
C LEU A 20 -10.00 7.58 19.33
N ALA A 21 -10.50 8.57 20.09
CA ALA A 21 -11.16 8.31 21.35
C ALA A 21 -12.66 8.54 21.18
N ILE A 22 -13.43 7.47 21.35
CA ILE A 22 -14.89 7.45 21.15
C ILE A 22 -15.55 7.42 22.52
N TYR A 23 -16.16 8.54 22.88
CA TYR A 23 -16.90 8.68 24.13
C TYR A 23 -18.35 8.25 23.89
N SER A 24 -18.77 7.21 24.59
CA SER A 24 -20.12 6.67 24.54
C SER A 24 -20.73 6.61 25.94
N PRO A 25 -22.05 6.39 26.06
CA PRO A 25 -22.67 6.15 27.37
C PRO A 25 -22.14 4.92 28.10
N ALA A 26 -21.65 3.91 27.37
CA ALA A 26 -21.07 2.70 27.96
C ALA A 26 -19.63 2.88 28.45
N GLY A 27 -18.93 3.92 27.99
CA GLY A 27 -17.54 4.20 28.35
C GLY A 27 -16.72 4.74 27.17
N ILE A 28 -15.42 4.88 27.39
CA ILE A 28 -14.47 5.38 26.38
C ILE A 28 -13.87 4.19 25.65
N ILE A 29 -13.94 4.21 24.32
CA ILE A 29 -13.23 3.26 23.45
C ILE A 29 -12.11 4.02 22.75
N VAL A 30 -10.89 3.49 22.77
CA VAL A 30 -9.77 4.02 22.04
C VAL A 30 -9.46 3.09 20.87
N HIS A 31 -9.35 3.64 19.66
CA HIS A 31 -8.86 2.94 18.46
C HIS A 31 -7.58 3.63 18.01
N THR A 32 -6.47 2.88 17.97
CA THR A 32 -5.15 3.47 17.62
C THR A 32 -5.08 3.95 16.18
N GLY A 33 -5.92 3.41 15.27
CA GLY A 33 -5.59 3.41 13.86
C GLY A 33 -4.30 2.61 13.64
N ASP A 34 -3.77 2.67 12.45
CA ASP A 34 -2.42 2.17 12.16
C ASP A 34 -1.43 3.18 12.73
N PHE A 35 -0.48 2.73 13.53
CA PHE A 35 0.41 3.65 14.23
C PHE A 35 1.81 3.09 14.45
N LYS A 36 2.76 3.98 14.66
CA LYS A 36 4.05 3.74 15.31
C LYS A 36 4.40 4.88 16.26
N VAL A 37 5.39 4.67 17.11
CA VAL A 37 5.92 5.72 17.98
C VAL A 37 7.18 6.30 17.35
N ASP A 38 7.04 7.37 16.59
CA ASP A 38 8.18 8.08 15.98
C ASP A 38 8.41 9.42 16.71
N TYR A 39 9.50 9.50 17.47
CA TYR A 39 9.86 10.71 18.20
C TYR A 39 10.50 11.78 17.32
N THR A 40 10.88 11.42 16.11
CA THR A 40 11.58 12.30 15.17
C THR A 40 10.99 12.14 13.76
N PRO A 41 9.67 12.38 13.58
CA PRO A 41 9.05 12.24 12.27
C PRO A 41 9.71 13.16 11.23
N VAL A 42 9.55 12.82 9.95
CA VAL A 42 10.08 13.64 8.84
C VAL A 42 9.32 14.95 8.75
N PHE A 43 8.00 14.87 8.88
CA PHE A 43 7.10 16.02 8.83
C PHE A 43 6.09 15.98 9.99
N GLY A 44 5.70 17.16 10.46
CA GLY A 44 4.70 17.33 11.52
C GLY A 44 5.19 16.90 12.90
N ASP A 45 4.22 16.70 13.81
CA ASP A 45 4.47 16.39 15.21
C ASP A 45 4.59 14.89 15.46
N SER A 46 5.29 14.53 16.54
CA SER A 46 5.31 13.16 17.07
C SER A 46 3.93 12.74 17.59
N ILE A 47 3.74 11.45 17.77
CA ILE A 47 2.53 10.88 18.40
C ILE A 47 2.26 11.55 19.77
N ASP A 48 1.01 11.92 20.02
CA ASP A 48 0.58 12.55 21.26
C ASP A 48 0.38 11.52 22.39
N LEU A 49 1.48 11.01 22.92
CA LEU A 49 1.50 10.06 24.03
C LEU A 49 0.89 10.67 25.31
N GLN A 50 1.03 11.99 25.50
CA GLN A 50 0.44 12.67 26.64
C GLN A 50 -1.09 12.55 26.59
N ARG A 51 -1.68 12.72 25.42
CA ARG A 51 -3.13 12.62 25.27
C ARG A 51 -3.65 11.21 25.53
N PHE A 52 -2.93 10.18 25.09
CA PHE A 52 -3.27 8.80 25.45
C PHE A 52 -3.27 8.57 26.97
N ALA A 53 -2.27 9.08 27.68
CA ALA A 53 -2.20 8.99 29.14
C ALA A 53 -3.34 9.76 29.86
N GLU A 54 -3.68 10.96 29.35
CA GLU A 54 -4.79 11.74 29.90
C GLU A 54 -6.14 11.04 29.73
N ILE A 55 -6.35 10.37 28.61
CA ILE A 55 -7.56 9.57 28.35
C ILE A 55 -7.55 8.32 29.24
N GLY A 56 -6.41 7.68 29.40
CA GLY A 56 -6.24 6.53 30.30
C GLY A 56 -6.67 6.85 31.74
N LYS A 57 -6.31 8.05 32.25
CA LYS A 57 -6.73 8.51 33.59
C LYS A 57 -8.23 8.68 33.76
N LYS A 58 -8.99 8.82 32.67
CA LYS A 58 -10.46 8.92 32.72
C LYS A 58 -11.14 7.56 32.82
N GLY A 59 -10.39 6.48 32.62
CA GLY A 59 -10.89 5.12 32.52
C GLY A 59 -11.34 4.77 31.10
N VAL A 60 -10.63 3.84 30.49
CA VAL A 60 -10.90 3.35 29.13
C VAL A 60 -11.55 1.98 29.21
N LEU A 61 -12.73 1.87 28.58
CA LEU A 61 -13.48 0.62 28.51
C LEU A 61 -12.79 -0.39 27.61
N ALA A 62 -12.41 0.01 26.41
CA ALA A 62 -11.76 -0.88 25.44
C ALA A 62 -10.67 -0.18 24.63
N LEU A 63 -9.63 -0.90 24.30
CA LEU A 63 -8.58 -0.49 23.36
C LEU A 63 -8.60 -1.40 22.14
N MET A 64 -8.88 -0.83 20.98
CA MET A 64 -8.72 -1.44 19.67
C MET A 64 -7.34 -1.02 19.14
N CYS A 65 -6.39 -1.95 19.11
CA CYS A 65 -4.99 -1.62 18.85
C CYS A 65 -4.44 -2.38 17.63
N ASP A 66 -3.70 -1.68 16.77
CA ASP A 66 -3.01 -2.24 15.60
C ASP A 66 -2.10 -3.42 16.00
N SER A 67 -2.22 -4.53 15.28
CA SER A 67 -1.48 -5.78 15.56
C SER A 67 -0.43 -6.13 14.52
N THR A 68 -0.30 -5.37 13.44
CA THR A 68 0.48 -5.74 12.24
C THR A 68 1.89 -6.21 12.55
N ASN A 69 2.59 -5.56 13.48
CA ASN A 69 3.94 -5.92 13.90
C ASN A 69 4.02 -6.50 15.33
N ALA A 70 2.94 -7.03 15.86
CA ALA A 70 2.91 -7.60 17.23
C ALA A 70 3.86 -8.80 17.44
N GLU A 71 4.34 -9.43 16.36
CA GLU A 71 5.35 -10.49 16.43
C GLU A 71 6.79 -9.94 16.47
N ARG A 72 7.01 -8.65 16.17
CA ARG A 72 8.33 -8.03 16.10
C ARG A 72 8.71 -7.41 17.44
N THR A 73 9.86 -7.81 17.97
CA THR A 73 10.41 -7.26 19.21
C THR A 73 10.94 -5.83 19.03
N GLY A 74 11.00 -5.08 20.12
CA GLY A 74 11.58 -3.74 20.16
C GLY A 74 10.66 -2.65 19.62
N PHE A 75 11.25 -1.64 19.01
CA PHE A 75 10.60 -0.44 18.48
C PHE A 75 10.77 -0.37 16.95
N THR A 76 9.80 0.21 16.29
CA THR A 76 9.91 0.57 14.87
C THR A 76 10.86 1.76 14.71
N PRO A 77 11.86 1.67 13.83
CA PRO A 77 12.76 2.81 13.58
C PRO A 77 12.02 4.05 13.04
N SER A 78 12.60 5.24 13.28
CA SER A 78 12.09 6.47 12.71
C SER A 78 12.18 6.47 11.18
N GLU A 79 11.18 7.03 10.52
CA GLU A 79 11.18 7.23 9.06
C GLU A 79 12.40 8.05 8.59
N ARG A 80 12.93 8.94 9.42
CA ARG A 80 14.15 9.72 9.14
C ARG A 80 15.40 8.87 8.85
N THR A 81 15.43 7.61 9.33
CA THR A 81 16.56 6.71 9.05
C THR A 81 16.68 6.39 7.57
N VAL A 82 15.56 6.28 6.86
CA VAL A 82 15.53 6.00 5.42
C VAL A 82 16.16 7.14 4.61
N GLY A 83 15.96 8.40 5.03
CA GLY A 83 16.59 9.53 4.36
C GLY A 83 18.13 9.48 4.39
N ARG A 84 18.71 8.99 5.49
CA ARG A 84 20.16 8.76 5.55
C ARG A 84 20.62 7.62 4.65
N THR A 85 19.83 6.56 4.57
CA THR A 85 20.09 5.46 3.62
C THR A 85 20.04 5.96 2.18
N PHE A 86 19.07 6.81 1.80
CA PHE A 86 19.04 7.43 0.48
C PHE A 86 20.30 8.27 0.21
N ASP A 87 20.73 9.11 1.14
CA ASP A 87 21.94 9.90 0.95
C ASP A 87 23.17 9.01 0.67
N THR A 88 23.33 7.89 1.38
CA THR A 88 24.40 6.91 1.14
C THR A 88 24.27 6.29 -0.23
N LEU A 89 23.09 5.80 -0.61
CA LEU A 89 22.85 5.18 -1.91
C LEU A 89 23.05 6.15 -3.08
N PHE A 90 22.68 7.42 -2.92
CA PHE A 90 22.90 8.44 -3.95
C PHE A 90 24.38 8.73 -4.17
N GLU A 91 25.20 8.67 -3.11
CA GLU A 91 26.67 8.81 -3.24
C GLU A 91 27.31 7.57 -3.88
N GLU A 92 26.91 6.36 -3.45
CA GLU A 92 27.43 5.10 -3.99
C GLU A 92 27.09 4.93 -5.47
N HIS A 93 25.88 5.33 -5.87
CA HIS A 93 25.35 5.19 -7.23
C HIS A 93 25.35 6.51 -8.02
N LYS A 94 26.37 7.35 -7.80
CA LYS A 94 26.46 8.68 -8.43
C LYS A 94 26.58 8.66 -9.95
N ASN A 95 26.98 7.55 -10.54
CA ASN A 95 27.22 7.40 -11.98
C ASN A 95 26.07 6.66 -12.71
N THR A 96 24.96 6.35 -12.02
CA THR A 96 23.81 5.63 -12.59
C THR A 96 22.54 6.50 -12.48
N ARG A 97 21.56 6.21 -13.32
CA ARG A 97 20.19 6.72 -13.10
C ARG A 97 19.57 5.95 -11.93
N ILE A 98 18.94 6.65 -11.01
CA ILE A 98 18.31 6.05 -9.85
C ILE A 98 16.79 6.00 -10.09
N ILE A 99 16.18 4.83 -9.92
CA ILE A 99 14.75 4.60 -10.03
C ILE A 99 14.27 4.07 -8.68
N ILE A 100 13.34 4.77 -8.03
CA ILE A 100 12.87 4.41 -6.69
C ILE A 100 11.40 4.08 -6.73
N ALA A 101 11.07 2.82 -6.42
CA ALA A 101 9.69 2.36 -6.29
C ALA A 101 9.25 2.42 -4.82
N THR A 102 8.14 3.09 -4.55
CA THR A 102 7.58 3.23 -3.21
C THR A 102 6.06 3.35 -3.26
N PHE A 103 5.41 3.29 -2.08
CA PHE A 103 3.99 3.58 -1.96
C PHE A 103 3.73 5.07 -2.21
N ALA A 104 2.78 5.37 -3.07
CA ALA A 104 2.40 6.76 -3.36
C ALA A 104 1.89 7.50 -2.11
N SER A 105 1.23 6.79 -1.19
CA SER A 105 0.71 7.34 0.06
C SER A 105 1.78 7.74 1.08
N ASN A 106 3.02 7.25 0.92
CA ASN A 106 4.11 7.59 1.84
C ASN A 106 4.79 8.91 1.42
N VAL A 107 4.11 10.01 1.71
CA VAL A 107 4.54 11.37 1.36
C VAL A 107 5.88 11.73 2.00
N ASP A 108 6.11 11.30 3.25
CA ASP A 108 7.38 11.52 3.95
C ASP A 108 8.56 10.85 3.23
N ARG A 109 8.35 9.64 2.70
CA ARG A 109 9.34 8.92 1.89
C ARG A 109 9.65 9.68 0.61
N VAL A 110 8.61 10.14 -0.09
CA VAL A 110 8.74 10.95 -1.31
C VAL A 110 9.51 12.23 -1.01
N GLN A 111 9.21 12.92 0.10
CA GLN A 111 9.96 14.12 0.51
C GLN A 111 11.44 13.83 0.73
N GLN A 112 11.77 12.73 1.40
CA GLN A 112 13.16 12.34 1.63
C GLN A 112 13.91 12.03 0.33
N ILE A 113 13.26 11.35 -0.63
CA ILE A 113 13.83 11.09 -1.96
C ILE A 113 14.11 12.42 -2.69
N ILE A 114 13.16 13.35 -2.69
CA ILE A 114 13.29 14.68 -3.31
C ILE A 114 14.44 15.46 -2.66
N ASN A 115 14.54 15.43 -1.33
CA ASN A 115 15.61 16.10 -0.59
C ASN A 115 16.99 15.54 -0.96
N SER A 116 17.14 14.22 -1.03
CA SER A 116 18.39 13.58 -1.47
C SER A 116 18.69 13.91 -2.93
N ALA A 117 17.70 13.86 -3.82
CA ALA A 117 17.89 14.24 -5.21
C ALA A 117 18.40 15.69 -5.36
N TYR A 118 17.78 16.62 -4.65
CA TYR A 118 18.20 18.03 -4.62
C TYR A 118 19.62 18.19 -4.08
N LYS A 119 19.95 17.55 -2.96
CA LYS A 119 21.28 17.56 -2.33
C LYS A 119 22.39 17.10 -3.29
N PHE A 120 22.11 16.07 -4.11
CA PHE A 120 23.06 15.53 -5.08
C PHE A 120 22.95 16.17 -6.48
N GLY A 121 22.16 17.25 -6.63
CA GLY A 121 22.01 18.00 -7.86
C GLY A 121 21.35 17.22 -8.99
N ARG A 122 20.42 16.31 -8.65
CA ARG A 122 19.67 15.49 -9.60
C ARG A 122 18.28 16.06 -9.86
N LYS A 123 17.77 15.82 -11.05
CA LYS A 123 16.39 16.12 -11.44
C LYS A 123 15.49 14.93 -11.11
N VAL A 124 14.27 15.21 -10.67
CA VAL A 124 13.27 14.20 -10.29
C VAL A 124 12.19 14.14 -11.34
N VAL A 125 11.87 12.95 -11.80
CA VAL A 125 10.69 12.63 -12.61
C VAL A 125 9.77 11.75 -11.79
N VAL A 126 8.47 11.94 -11.92
CA VAL A 126 7.45 11.13 -11.24
C VAL A 126 6.68 10.32 -12.25
N GLU A 127 6.58 9.01 -12.03
CA GLU A 127 5.86 8.08 -12.88
C GLU A 127 4.86 7.22 -12.11
N GLY A 128 3.73 6.98 -12.79
CA GLY A 128 2.56 6.31 -12.21
C GLY A 128 1.47 7.29 -11.81
N ARG A 129 0.26 7.06 -12.33
CA ARG A 129 -0.88 7.98 -12.16
C ARG A 129 -1.17 8.31 -10.69
N SER A 130 -1.17 7.32 -9.82
CA SER A 130 -1.42 7.53 -8.38
C SER A 130 -0.31 8.35 -7.73
N MET A 131 0.96 8.13 -8.11
CA MET A 131 2.10 8.89 -7.57
C MET A 131 2.01 10.37 -7.99
N VAL A 132 1.72 10.65 -9.25
CA VAL A 132 1.55 12.03 -9.76
C VAL A 132 0.42 12.73 -8.99
N ASN A 133 -0.75 12.10 -8.88
CA ASN A 133 -1.90 12.69 -8.19
C ASN A 133 -1.62 12.98 -6.70
N ILE A 134 -0.95 12.05 -6.01
CA ILE A 134 -0.62 12.22 -4.59
C ILE A 134 0.40 13.34 -4.41
N ILE A 135 1.44 13.41 -5.23
CA ILE A 135 2.46 14.46 -5.14
C ILE A 135 1.83 15.85 -5.39
N GLU A 136 0.97 15.97 -6.41
CA GLU A 136 0.26 17.21 -6.66
C GLU A 136 -0.63 17.61 -5.48
N THR A 137 -1.42 16.68 -4.96
CA THR A 137 -2.31 16.91 -3.82
C THR A 137 -1.52 17.28 -2.57
N ALA A 138 -0.45 16.54 -2.26
CA ALA A 138 0.38 16.77 -1.08
C ALA A 138 1.12 18.12 -1.16
N THR A 139 1.56 18.52 -2.35
CA THR A 139 2.18 19.84 -2.58
C THR A 139 1.16 20.95 -2.36
N ASN A 140 -0.04 20.83 -2.92
CA ASN A 140 -1.12 21.83 -2.78
C ASN A 140 -1.59 21.98 -1.32
N LEU A 141 -1.53 20.90 -0.54
CA LEU A 141 -1.88 20.89 0.88
C LEU A 141 -0.70 21.29 1.81
N GLY A 142 0.51 21.49 1.25
CA GLY A 142 1.68 21.89 2.02
C GLY A 142 2.41 20.75 2.75
N TYR A 143 2.11 19.48 2.41
CA TYR A 143 2.82 18.32 2.96
C TYR A 143 4.13 18.01 2.23
N LEU A 144 4.29 18.47 0.99
CA LEU A 144 5.53 18.36 0.23
C LEU A 144 6.10 19.75 -0.06
N ASN A 145 7.40 19.88 0.19
CA ASN A 145 8.18 21.04 -0.22
C ASN A 145 9.17 20.61 -1.30
N ILE A 146 8.89 21.01 -2.53
CA ILE A 146 9.70 20.66 -3.69
C ILE A 146 10.59 21.88 -4.04
N PRO A 147 11.93 21.78 -3.88
CA PRO A 147 12.82 22.86 -4.26
C PRO A 147 12.69 23.22 -5.74
N GLU A 148 12.81 24.50 -6.05
CA GLU A 148 12.71 24.99 -7.43
C GLU A 148 13.65 24.21 -8.37
N ASN A 149 13.20 23.99 -9.59
CA ASN A 149 13.92 23.28 -10.64
C ASN A 149 14.36 21.85 -10.29
N THR A 150 13.79 21.21 -9.28
CA THR A 150 14.07 19.80 -8.92
C THR A 150 13.17 18.85 -9.68
N LEU A 151 11.86 19.09 -9.66
CA LEU A 151 10.88 18.28 -10.39
C LEU A 151 10.82 18.72 -11.85
N ILE A 152 10.88 17.76 -12.78
CA ILE A 152 10.79 17.99 -14.22
C ILE A 152 9.75 17.05 -14.83
N ASP A 153 9.17 17.48 -15.97
CA ASP A 153 8.31 16.62 -16.77
C ASP A 153 9.12 15.49 -17.40
N ILE A 154 8.49 14.32 -17.56
CA ILE A 154 9.13 13.15 -18.18
C ILE A 154 9.63 13.42 -19.59
N GLU A 155 8.99 14.31 -20.35
CA GLU A 155 9.45 14.71 -21.70
C GLU A 155 10.81 15.40 -21.68
N MET A 156 11.16 16.02 -20.53
CA MET A 156 12.44 16.68 -20.32
C MET A 156 13.55 15.71 -19.94
N LEU A 157 13.24 14.47 -19.59
CA LEU A 157 14.22 13.46 -19.12
C LEU A 157 15.38 13.31 -20.12
N LYS A 158 15.09 13.28 -21.42
CA LYS A 158 16.07 13.18 -22.50
C LYS A 158 17.10 14.32 -22.57
N ASN A 159 16.85 15.43 -21.89
CA ASN A 159 17.72 16.61 -21.90
C ASN A 159 18.76 16.54 -20.76
N TYR A 160 18.71 15.53 -19.90
CA TYR A 160 19.62 15.35 -18.77
C TYR A 160 20.36 14.03 -18.91
N PRO A 161 21.64 13.96 -18.53
CA PRO A 161 22.36 12.69 -18.46
C PRO A 161 21.75 11.79 -17.39
N ASP A 162 21.80 10.47 -17.59
CA ASP A 162 21.16 9.49 -16.73
C ASP A 162 21.55 9.65 -15.26
N GLU A 163 22.85 9.85 -14.98
CA GLU A 163 23.39 10.04 -13.64
C GLU A 163 22.93 11.34 -12.94
N LYS A 164 22.25 12.22 -13.66
CA LYS A 164 21.64 13.44 -13.11
C LYS A 164 20.14 13.33 -12.93
N THR A 165 19.59 12.14 -13.02
CA THR A 165 18.15 11.93 -12.93
C THR A 165 17.77 10.91 -11.86
N VAL A 166 16.59 11.11 -11.30
CA VAL A 166 15.90 10.19 -10.36
C VAL A 166 14.48 10.02 -10.84
N ILE A 167 13.99 8.80 -10.86
CA ILE A 167 12.60 8.49 -11.19
C ILE A 167 11.93 7.95 -9.94
N ILE A 168 10.88 8.60 -9.45
CA ILE A 168 10.01 8.10 -8.40
C ILE A 168 8.82 7.42 -9.05
N THR A 169 8.56 6.16 -8.71
CA THR A 169 7.56 5.37 -9.41
C THR A 169 6.71 4.50 -8.49
N THR A 170 5.55 4.08 -9.00
CA THR A 170 4.72 3.02 -8.42
C THR A 170 5.16 1.64 -8.92
N GLY A 171 4.62 0.57 -8.32
CA GLY A 171 4.90 -0.81 -8.73
C GLY A 171 5.83 -1.55 -7.78
N SER A 172 6.05 -1.00 -6.58
CA SER A 172 6.85 -1.65 -5.55
C SER A 172 6.23 -2.95 -5.00
N GLN A 173 4.98 -3.26 -5.37
CA GLN A 173 4.25 -4.48 -5.01
C GLN A 173 4.11 -5.48 -6.17
N GLY A 174 4.75 -5.19 -7.30
CA GLY A 174 4.73 -6.07 -8.48
C GLY A 174 3.39 -6.08 -9.23
N GLU A 175 2.58 -5.03 -9.08
CA GLU A 175 1.32 -4.89 -9.80
C GLU A 175 1.60 -4.76 -11.32
N SER A 176 1.01 -5.63 -12.13
CA SER A 176 1.31 -5.73 -13.56
C SER A 176 1.08 -4.44 -14.36
N MET A 177 0.10 -3.64 -13.93
CA MET A 177 -0.24 -2.37 -14.60
C MET A 177 0.55 -1.17 -14.06
N ALA A 178 1.36 -1.35 -13.01
CA ALA A 178 2.15 -0.28 -12.41
C ALA A 178 3.32 0.16 -13.31
N ALA A 179 3.82 1.36 -13.07
CA ALA A 179 4.84 1.94 -13.94
C ALA A 179 6.15 1.13 -13.93
N LEU A 180 6.62 0.67 -12.75
CA LEU A 180 7.85 -0.14 -12.67
C LEU A 180 7.71 -1.48 -13.38
N SER A 181 6.59 -2.21 -13.22
CA SER A 181 6.36 -3.48 -13.91
C SER A 181 6.40 -3.31 -15.41
N ARG A 182 5.75 -2.26 -15.94
CA ARG A 182 5.80 -1.93 -17.37
C ARG A 182 7.20 -1.54 -17.85
N MET A 183 8.04 -0.90 -17.00
CA MET A 183 9.44 -0.62 -17.31
C MET A 183 10.26 -1.93 -17.35
N ALA A 184 10.01 -2.84 -16.42
CA ALA A 184 10.67 -4.14 -16.35
C ALA A 184 10.36 -5.02 -17.58
N GLU A 185 9.14 -4.93 -18.12
CA GLU A 185 8.64 -5.69 -19.25
C GLU A 185 8.82 -5.00 -20.62
N ASP A 186 9.56 -3.88 -20.71
CA ASP A 186 9.69 -3.02 -21.91
C ASP A 186 8.36 -2.46 -22.47
N ASN A 187 7.33 -2.45 -21.65
CA ASN A 187 6.01 -1.95 -21.99
C ASN A 187 5.81 -0.47 -21.64
N HIS A 188 6.84 0.19 -21.09
CA HIS A 188 6.78 1.61 -20.75
C HIS A 188 7.21 2.48 -21.94
N ARG A 189 6.36 3.45 -22.34
CA ARG A 189 6.54 4.20 -23.59
C ARG A 189 7.76 5.13 -23.62
N LYS A 190 8.28 5.56 -22.47
CA LYS A 190 9.28 6.64 -22.37
C LYS A 190 10.53 6.26 -21.59
N ILE A 191 10.50 5.21 -20.80
CA ILE A 191 11.60 4.77 -19.95
C ILE A 191 11.91 3.34 -20.30
N SER A 192 13.17 3.08 -20.66
CA SER A 192 13.76 1.75 -20.81
C SER A 192 14.81 1.56 -19.73
N ILE A 193 14.85 0.39 -19.11
CA ILE A 193 15.78 0.04 -18.03
C ILE A 193 16.93 -0.80 -18.59
N GLY A 194 18.14 -0.56 -18.10
CA GLY A 194 19.35 -1.26 -18.54
C GLY A 194 20.49 -1.19 -17.52
N PRO A 195 21.74 -1.57 -17.96
CA PRO A 195 22.88 -1.71 -17.05
C PRO A 195 23.37 -0.43 -16.38
N LYS A 196 22.86 0.74 -16.79
CA LYS A 196 23.19 2.04 -16.19
C LYS A 196 22.16 2.50 -15.17
N ASP A 197 21.21 1.64 -14.80
CA ASP A 197 20.16 1.95 -13.87
C ASP A 197 20.37 1.25 -12.53
N THR A 198 20.10 1.97 -11.45
CA THR A 198 19.96 1.42 -10.10
C THR A 198 18.50 1.53 -9.71
N VAL A 199 17.85 0.40 -9.48
CA VAL A 199 16.45 0.34 -9.07
C VAL A 199 16.35 0.03 -7.58
N ILE A 200 15.71 0.90 -6.83
CA ILE A 200 15.57 0.80 -5.37
C ILE A 200 14.11 0.53 -5.02
N PHE A 201 13.85 -0.60 -4.34
CA PHE A 201 12.56 -0.90 -3.75
C PHE A 201 12.51 -0.34 -2.33
N SER A 202 11.80 0.76 -2.15
CA SER A 202 11.62 1.41 -0.85
C SER A 202 10.29 1.04 -0.21
N SER A 203 9.96 -0.25 -0.26
CA SER A 203 8.84 -0.89 0.42
C SER A 203 9.13 -2.38 0.62
N HIS A 204 8.48 -3.01 1.60
CA HIS A 204 8.45 -4.47 1.67
C HIS A 204 7.21 -5.00 0.95
N PRO A 205 7.27 -6.23 0.39
CA PRO A 205 6.08 -6.88 -0.14
C PRO A 205 5.00 -7.00 0.93
N ILE A 206 3.78 -6.64 0.58
CA ILE A 206 2.60 -6.97 1.38
C ILE A 206 2.40 -8.49 1.30
N PRO A 207 2.01 -9.18 2.40
CA PRO A 207 1.75 -10.61 2.38
C PRO A 207 0.86 -11.02 1.19
N GLY A 208 1.35 -11.97 0.38
CA GLY A 208 0.72 -12.41 -0.86
C GLY A 208 1.31 -11.81 -2.15
N ASN A 209 2.08 -10.73 -2.06
CA ASN A 209 2.71 -10.08 -3.23
C ASN A 209 4.17 -10.51 -3.47
N GLU A 210 4.74 -11.38 -2.63
CA GLU A 210 6.17 -11.75 -2.66
C GLU A 210 6.58 -12.28 -4.02
N LYS A 211 5.76 -13.15 -4.63
CA LYS A 211 6.03 -13.72 -5.95
C LYS A 211 6.02 -12.65 -7.04
N ALA A 212 5.05 -11.75 -7.02
CA ALA A 212 4.92 -10.67 -8.00
C ALA A 212 6.12 -9.72 -7.93
N VAL A 213 6.52 -9.32 -6.71
CA VAL A 213 7.70 -8.47 -6.50
C VAL A 213 8.98 -9.18 -6.95
N THR A 214 9.14 -10.46 -6.61
CA THR A 214 10.30 -11.26 -7.04
C THR A 214 10.40 -11.35 -8.57
N ASN A 215 9.27 -11.52 -9.26
CA ASN A 215 9.26 -11.56 -10.73
C ASN A 215 9.76 -10.23 -11.31
N VAL A 216 9.28 -9.09 -10.82
CA VAL A 216 9.75 -7.77 -11.29
C VAL A 216 11.25 -7.59 -11.02
N ILE A 217 11.73 -7.99 -9.84
CA ILE A 217 13.17 -7.93 -9.50
C ILE A 217 13.98 -8.77 -10.51
N ASN A 218 13.53 -9.99 -10.82
CA ASN A 218 14.22 -10.85 -11.78
C ASN A 218 14.29 -10.24 -13.19
N GLU A 219 13.19 -9.66 -13.67
CA GLU A 219 13.17 -8.97 -14.97
C GLU A 219 14.13 -7.78 -15.02
N LEU A 220 14.21 -7.00 -13.94
CA LEU A 220 15.16 -5.89 -13.83
C LEU A 220 16.63 -6.38 -13.84
N LEU A 221 16.94 -7.46 -13.11
CA LEU A 221 18.26 -8.06 -13.08
C LEU A 221 18.65 -8.65 -14.43
N LEU A 222 17.71 -9.28 -15.17
CA LEU A 222 17.93 -9.79 -16.53
C LEU A 222 18.30 -8.68 -17.52
N LYS A 223 17.81 -7.44 -17.30
CA LYS A 223 18.19 -6.26 -18.07
C LYS A 223 19.55 -5.68 -17.68
N GLY A 224 20.22 -6.26 -16.67
CA GLY A 224 21.50 -5.81 -16.15
C GLY A 224 21.43 -4.62 -15.21
N ALA A 225 20.26 -4.21 -14.77
CA ALA A 225 20.11 -3.17 -13.77
C ALA A 225 20.62 -3.64 -12.39
N ASP A 226 21.16 -2.72 -11.61
CA ASP A 226 21.44 -2.96 -10.21
C ASP A 226 20.17 -2.80 -9.38
N VAL A 227 19.83 -3.80 -8.53
CA VAL A 227 18.56 -3.82 -7.80
C VAL A 227 18.80 -3.89 -6.29
N ILE A 228 18.33 -2.86 -5.56
CA ILE A 228 18.43 -2.72 -4.11
C ILE A 228 17.04 -2.86 -3.50
N PHE A 229 16.85 -3.88 -2.64
CA PHE A 229 15.57 -4.16 -2.00
C PHE A 229 15.67 -4.45 -0.49
N GLN A 230 16.85 -4.24 0.12
CA GLN A 230 17.09 -4.40 1.56
C GLN A 230 17.39 -3.05 2.19
N ASP A 231 16.98 -2.89 3.46
CA ASP A 231 17.32 -1.76 4.34
C ASP A 231 16.88 -0.34 3.86
N VAL A 232 15.97 -0.27 2.89
CA VAL A 232 15.45 0.99 2.33
C VAL A 232 14.00 1.24 2.73
N HIS A 233 13.52 0.52 3.74
CA HIS A 233 12.14 0.61 4.21
C HIS A 233 12.07 0.55 5.73
N VAL A 234 11.16 1.35 6.28
CA VAL A 234 10.74 1.31 7.68
C VAL A 234 9.22 1.11 7.71
N SER A 235 8.75 0.20 8.55
CA SER A 235 7.32 -0.04 8.73
C SER A 235 6.61 1.21 9.30
N GLY A 236 5.34 1.35 8.95
CA GLY A 236 4.45 2.34 9.57
C GLY A 236 3.77 1.83 10.85
N HIS A 237 3.96 0.55 11.22
CA HIS A 237 3.25 -0.12 12.30
C HIS A 237 4.13 -0.37 13.51
N ALA A 238 3.52 -0.29 14.69
CA ALA A 238 4.13 -0.45 16.00
C ALA A 238 4.62 -1.88 16.25
N CYS A 239 5.85 -2.01 16.74
CA CYS A 239 6.40 -3.24 17.30
C CYS A 239 5.95 -3.45 18.75
N GLN A 240 6.39 -4.55 19.39
CA GLN A 240 5.92 -4.98 20.71
C GLN A 240 6.04 -3.93 21.79
N GLU A 241 7.17 -3.23 21.88
CA GLU A 241 7.38 -2.25 22.95
C GLU A 241 6.53 -0.98 22.76
N GLU A 242 6.22 -0.62 21.53
CA GLU A 242 5.30 0.49 21.24
C GLU A 242 3.86 0.12 21.56
N ILE A 243 3.45 -1.12 21.24
CA ILE A 243 2.14 -1.66 21.62
C ILE A 243 2.01 -1.67 23.15
N LYS A 244 3.00 -2.22 23.87
CA LYS A 244 3.02 -2.22 25.34
C LYS A 244 2.95 -0.82 25.93
N LEU A 245 3.65 0.15 25.31
CA LEU A 245 3.59 1.56 25.73
C LEU A 245 2.16 2.11 25.67
N ILE A 246 1.46 1.91 24.56
CA ILE A 246 0.06 2.38 24.44
C ILE A 246 -0.84 1.69 25.46
N TYR A 247 -0.75 0.36 25.64
CA TYR A 247 -1.50 -0.33 26.69
C TYR A 247 -1.22 0.24 28.07
N SER A 248 0.05 0.53 28.39
CA SER A 248 0.47 1.09 29.67
C SER A 248 0.01 2.54 29.90
N LEU A 249 -0.20 3.32 28.85
CA LEU A 249 -0.73 4.69 28.94
C LEU A 249 -2.27 4.71 29.05
N VAL A 250 -2.93 3.81 28.33
CA VAL A 250 -4.39 3.78 28.19
C VAL A 250 -5.05 2.99 29.33
N HIS A 251 -4.42 1.95 29.86
CA HIS A 251 -4.95 1.05 30.90
C HIS A 251 -6.39 0.58 30.60
N PRO A 252 -6.66 -0.06 29.44
CA PRO A 252 -8.02 -0.44 29.07
C PRO A 252 -8.52 -1.59 29.92
N LYS A 253 -9.85 -1.64 30.19
CA LYS A 253 -10.48 -2.80 30.79
C LYS A 253 -10.51 -3.98 29.83
N TYR A 254 -10.76 -3.74 28.54
CA TYR A 254 -10.81 -4.76 27.51
C TYR A 254 -9.80 -4.48 26.40
N ALA A 255 -9.13 -5.55 25.92
CA ALA A 255 -8.20 -5.52 24.80
C ALA A 255 -8.86 -6.13 23.55
N ILE A 256 -8.79 -5.41 22.43
CA ILE A 256 -9.31 -5.86 21.14
C ILE A 256 -8.18 -5.67 20.12
N PRO A 257 -7.37 -6.71 19.87
CA PRO A 257 -6.42 -6.68 18.75
C PRO A 257 -7.14 -6.47 17.43
N VAL A 258 -6.68 -5.51 16.62
CA VAL A 258 -7.24 -5.23 15.30
C VAL A 258 -6.12 -5.15 14.27
N HIS A 259 -6.46 -5.18 13.01
CA HIS A 259 -5.55 -5.05 11.87
C HIS A 259 -4.44 -6.14 11.83
N GLY A 260 -4.36 -6.84 10.71
CA GLY A 260 -3.41 -7.91 10.49
C GLY A 260 -4.08 -9.30 10.41
N GLU A 261 -3.26 -10.32 10.22
CA GLU A 261 -3.71 -11.72 10.19
C GLU A 261 -3.97 -12.26 11.60
N TYR A 262 -4.66 -13.37 11.71
CA TYR A 262 -5.00 -13.99 13.00
C TYR A 262 -3.78 -14.27 13.89
N LYS A 263 -2.61 -14.60 13.31
CA LYS A 263 -1.35 -14.77 14.05
C LYS A 263 -0.90 -13.48 14.75
N HIS A 264 -1.06 -12.32 14.09
CA HIS A 264 -0.72 -11.01 14.63
C HIS A 264 -1.67 -10.62 15.78
N LEU A 265 -2.98 -10.87 15.59
CA LEU A 265 -3.98 -10.66 16.65
C LEU A 265 -3.69 -11.50 17.88
N ARG A 266 -3.30 -12.77 17.68
CA ARG A 266 -2.89 -13.67 18.79
C ARG A 266 -1.62 -13.21 19.48
N ALA A 267 -0.64 -12.72 18.73
CA ALA A 267 0.60 -12.20 19.32
C ALA A 267 0.28 -10.99 20.21
N GLN A 268 -0.54 -10.05 19.73
CA GLN A 268 -0.94 -8.90 20.53
C GLN A 268 -1.79 -9.28 21.75
N ALA A 269 -2.72 -10.24 21.61
CA ALA A 269 -3.49 -10.75 22.74
C ALA A 269 -2.58 -11.30 23.87
N LYS A 270 -1.49 -11.98 23.49
CA LYS A 270 -0.48 -12.44 24.44
C LYS A 270 0.25 -11.29 25.14
N LEU A 271 0.59 -10.22 24.40
CA LEU A 271 1.17 -9.02 25.02
C LEU A 271 0.20 -8.35 26.02
N ALA A 272 -1.09 -8.28 25.69
CA ALA A 272 -2.10 -7.76 26.60
C ALA A 272 -2.22 -8.61 27.87
N GLU A 273 -2.15 -9.95 27.76
CA GLU A 273 -2.13 -10.87 28.90
C GLU A 273 -0.85 -10.67 29.77
N GLU A 274 0.32 -10.53 29.14
CA GLU A 274 1.60 -10.23 29.82
C GLU A 274 1.54 -8.91 30.62
N LEU A 275 0.75 -7.94 30.14
CA LEU A 275 0.51 -6.66 30.83
C LEU A 275 -0.57 -6.73 31.91
N GLY A 276 -1.12 -7.92 32.18
CA GLY A 276 -2.06 -8.18 33.25
C GLY A 276 -3.55 -8.03 32.91
N ILE A 277 -3.90 -7.91 31.63
CA ILE A 277 -5.30 -7.94 31.21
C ILE A 277 -5.81 -9.39 31.31
N PRO A 278 -6.91 -9.66 32.03
CA PRO A 278 -7.46 -11.01 32.14
C PRO A 278 -7.83 -11.60 30.77
N LYS A 279 -7.67 -12.91 30.60
CA LYS A 279 -7.96 -13.60 29.34
C LYS A 279 -9.39 -13.41 28.84
N ASP A 280 -10.35 -13.38 29.74
CA ASP A 280 -11.77 -13.15 29.47
C ASP A 280 -12.09 -11.70 29.12
N HIS A 281 -11.12 -10.79 29.25
CA HIS A 281 -11.17 -9.41 28.82
C HIS A 281 -10.43 -9.15 27.49
N ILE A 282 -9.94 -10.19 26.83
CA ILE A 282 -9.22 -10.08 25.54
C ILE A 282 -10.07 -10.73 24.44
N PHE A 283 -10.47 -9.95 23.46
CA PHE A 283 -11.35 -10.39 22.38
C PHE A 283 -10.60 -10.38 21.04
N ILE A 284 -10.33 -11.57 20.49
CA ILE A 284 -9.84 -11.75 19.13
C ILE A 284 -11.08 -11.98 18.24
N LEU A 285 -11.47 -10.94 17.52
CA LEU A 285 -12.67 -10.94 16.70
C LEU A 285 -12.35 -11.22 15.24
N GLN A 286 -13.26 -11.88 14.55
CA GLN A 286 -13.26 -12.03 13.10
C GLN A 286 -14.19 -11.00 12.45
N SER A 287 -14.01 -10.78 11.14
CA SER A 287 -14.92 -9.93 10.38
C SER A 287 -16.37 -10.40 10.58
N GLY A 288 -17.24 -9.46 10.92
CA GLY A 288 -18.65 -9.71 11.20
C GLY A 288 -18.99 -10.04 12.64
N ASP A 289 -18.05 -10.38 13.52
CA ASP A 289 -18.34 -10.60 14.93
C ASP A 289 -18.80 -9.30 15.59
N VAL A 290 -19.85 -9.37 16.40
CA VAL A 290 -20.42 -8.25 17.16
C VAL A 290 -20.03 -8.38 18.61
N LEU A 291 -19.19 -7.45 19.10
CA LEU A 291 -18.87 -7.30 20.52
C LEU A 291 -19.77 -6.24 21.14
N GLU A 292 -20.57 -6.63 22.10
CA GLU A 292 -21.51 -5.77 22.80
C GLU A 292 -20.97 -5.41 24.19
N PHE A 293 -21.03 -4.13 24.52
CA PHE A 293 -20.75 -3.61 25.85
C PHE A 293 -22.05 -3.17 26.52
N ASN A 294 -22.38 -3.77 27.66
CA ASN A 294 -23.53 -3.41 28.47
C ASN A 294 -23.18 -3.44 29.95
N ASP A 295 -23.48 -2.37 30.68
CA ASP A 295 -23.22 -2.20 32.13
C ASP A 295 -21.77 -2.52 32.52
N GLY A 296 -20.81 -2.21 31.62
CA GLY A 296 -19.40 -2.45 31.83
C GLY A 296 -18.94 -3.88 31.59
N GLU A 297 -19.81 -4.78 31.14
CA GLU A 297 -19.50 -6.13 30.68
C GLU A 297 -19.41 -6.19 29.15
N ALA A 298 -18.60 -7.12 28.65
CA ALA A 298 -18.40 -7.35 27.23
C ALA A 298 -18.73 -8.79 26.86
N LYS A 299 -19.46 -8.99 25.76
CA LYS A 299 -19.73 -10.32 25.19
C LYS A 299 -19.81 -10.28 23.67
N VAL A 300 -19.42 -11.34 23.01
CA VAL A 300 -19.74 -11.54 21.60
C VAL A 300 -21.22 -11.94 21.50
N SER A 301 -22.05 -11.05 20.96
CA SER A 301 -23.51 -11.18 20.97
C SER A 301 -24.10 -11.72 19.66
N GLY A 302 -23.31 -11.75 18.57
CA GLY A 302 -23.78 -12.22 17.28
C GLY A 302 -22.81 -11.97 16.16
N LYS A 303 -23.33 -12.08 14.93
CA LYS A 303 -22.57 -11.81 13.69
C LYS A 303 -23.44 -10.97 12.74
N VAL A 304 -22.81 -10.10 11.99
CA VAL A 304 -23.38 -9.45 10.82
C VAL A 304 -22.86 -10.11 9.56
N PRO A 305 -23.63 -10.12 8.45
CA PRO A 305 -23.17 -10.63 7.18
C PRO A 305 -21.88 -9.91 6.74
N VAL A 306 -20.90 -10.69 6.33
CA VAL A 306 -19.64 -10.22 5.73
C VAL A 306 -19.37 -10.95 4.44
N GLY A 307 -18.73 -10.30 3.49
CA GLY A 307 -18.37 -10.85 2.21
C GLY A 307 -17.87 -9.76 1.30
N ASP A 308 -17.24 -10.17 0.21
CA ASP A 308 -16.78 -9.23 -0.81
C ASP A 308 -18.00 -8.70 -1.57
N ILE A 309 -18.17 -7.39 -1.57
CA ILE A 309 -19.16 -6.70 -2.39
C ILE A 309 -18.42 -6.09 -3.58
N LEU A 310 -18.67 -6.68 -4.76
CA LEU A 310 -18.04 -6.23 -5.98
C LEU A 310 -18.81 -5.02 -6.55
N VAL A 311 -18.06 -4.01 -6.96
CA VAL A 311 -18.60 -2.80 -7.57
C VAL A 311 -18.08 -2.68 -8.99
N ASP A 312 -18.99 -2.57 -9.97
CA ASP A 312 -18.69 -2.37 -11.38
C ASP A 312 -19.43 -1.14 -11.91
N GLY A 313 -18.71 -0.04 -12.03
CA GLY A 313 -19.31 1.25 -12.37
C GLY A 313 -20.34 1.71 -11.32
N LEU A 314 -21.60 1.82 -11.74
CA LEU A 314 -22.72 2.19 -10.84
C LEU A 314 -23.43 0.96 -10.24
N GLY A 315 -23.08 -0.26 -10.66
CA GLY A 315 -23.63 -1.51 -10.14
C GLY A 315 -22.91 -1.94 -8.87
N VAL A 316 -23.65 -2.19 -7.79
CA VAL A 316 -23.14 -2.67 -6.51
C VAL A 316 -23.69 -4.05 -6.25
N GLY A 317 -22.81 -5.06 -6.16
CA GLY A 317 -23.20 -6.45 -5.91
C GLY A 317 -23.77 -7.20 -7.12
N ASP A 318 -23.80 -6.58 -8.30
CA ASP A 318 -24.37 -7.18 -9.53
C ASP A 318 -23.41 -8.16 -10.23
N VAL A 319 -22.12 -8.18 -9.82
CA VAL A 319 -21.10 -9.05 -10.41
C VAL A 319 -21.06 -10.36 -9.62
N GLY A 320 -21.79 -11.36 -10.09
CA GLY A 320 -21.79 -12.70 -9.48
C GLY A 320 -20.62 -13.58 -9.93
N ASN A 321 -20.46 -14.73 -9.26
CA ASN A 321 -19.39 -15.71 -9.51
C ASN A 321 -19.31 -16.20 -10.97
N VAL A 322 -20.44 -16.23 -11.68
CA VAL A 322 -20.48 -16.63 -13.11
C VAL A 322 -19.75 -15.58 -13.95
N VAL A 323 -20.09 -14.29 -13.76
CA VAL A 323 -19.46 -13.19 -14.50
C VAL A 323 -17.96 -13.10 -14.20
N LEU A 324 -17.55 -13.32 -12.94
CA LEU A 324 -16.13 -13.32 -12.55
C LEU A 324 -15.37 -14.46 -13.23
N ARG A 325 -15.95 -15.68 -13.23
CA ARG A 325 -15.37 -16.84 -13.91
C ARG A 325 -15.24 -16.58 -15.42
N ASP A 326 -16.27 -16.03 -16.05
CA ASP A 326 -16.25 -15.73 -17.47
C ASP A 326 -15.18 -14.65 -17.80
N ARG A 327 -15.06 -13.62 -16.96
CA ARG A 327 -13.98 -12.61 -17.08
C ARG A 327 -12.59 -13.24 -16.91
N GLN A 328 -12.43 -14.21 -16.00
CA GLN A 328 -11.17 -14.94 -15.81
C GLN A 328 -10.81 -15.75 -17.05
N HIS A 329 -11.76 -16.53 -17.62
CA HIS A 329 -11.54 -17.25 -18.87
C HIS A 329 -11.17 -16.32 -20.02
N LEU A 330 -11.88 -15.20 -20.18
CA LEU A 330 -11.56 -14.20 -21.20
C LEU A 330 -10.19 -13.54 -21.00
N ALA A 331 -9.72 -13.44 -19.76
CA ALA A 331 -8.38 -12.90 -19.44
C ALA A 331 -7.25 -13.90 -19.69
N GLU A 332 -7.51 -15.20 -19.48
CA GLU A 332 -6.54 -16.27 -19.68
C GLU A 332 -6.47 -16.73 -21.14
N ASP A 333 -7.63 -16.93 -21.77
CA ASP A 333 -7.77 -17.56 -23.09
C ASP A 333 -8.09 -16.55 -24.21
N GLY A 334 -8.60 -15.36 -23.87
CA GLY A 334 -9.10 -14.39 -24.83
C GLY A 334 -10.43 -14.80 -25.46
N ILE A 335 -10.80 -14.10 -26.53
CA ILE A 335 -12.01 -14.39 -27.33
C ILE A 335 -11.70 -14.29 -28.81
N MET A 336 -12.24 -15.25 -29.59
CA MET A 336 -12.28 -15.19 -31.04
C MET A 336 -13.75 -15.26 -31.49
N ILE A 337 -14.14 -14.35 -32.36
CA ILE A 337 -15.49 -14.29 -32.94
C ILE A 337 -15.34 -14.46 -34.44
N VAL A 338 -15.99 -15.48 -35.00
CA VAL A 338 -16.07 -15.71 -36.44
C VAL A 338 -17.46 -15.37 -36.90
N VAL A 339 -17.59 -14.47 -37.86
CA VAL A 339 -18.87 -14.03 -38.42
C VAL A 339 -18.99 -14.54 -39.86
N LEU A 340 -20.05 -15.31 -40.10
CA LEU A 340 -20.37 -15.90 -41.42
C LEU A 340 -21.73 -15.45 -41.84
N GLY A 341 -21.88 -15.09 -43.11
CA GLY A 341 -23.17 -14.86 -43.73
C GLY A 341 -23.56 -16.07 -44.60
N LEU A 342 -24.70 -16.73 -44.28
CA LEU A 342 -25.23 -17.88 -45.03
C LEU A 342 -26.51 -17.50 -45.75
N ASP A 343 -26.72 -18.07 -46.96
CA ASP A 343 -28.02 -18.04 -47.66
C ASP A 343 -29.00 -18.99 -46.99
N GLY A 344 -30.11 -18.44 -46.49
CA GLY A 344 -31.11 -19.25 -45.74
C GLY A 344 -31.87 -20.29 -46.55
N ALA A 345 -31.74 -20.30 -47.88
CA ALA A 345 -32.38 -21.27 -48.75
C ALA A 345 -31.44 -22.37 -49.27
N THR A 346 -30.15 -22.05 -49.38
CA THR A 346 -29.16 -22.93 -50.01
C THR A 346 -28.04 -23.33 -49.04
N ASP A 347 -28.00 -22.78 -47.82
CA ASP A 347 -26.93 -22.92 -46.83
C ASP A 347 -25.50 -22.60 -47.35
N GLN A 348 -25.44 -21.83 -48.45
CA GLN A 348 -24.17 -21.40 -49.02
C GLN A 348 -23.63 -20.13 -48.35
N LEU A 349 -22.30 -20.07 -48.21
CA LEU A 349 -21.62 -18.89 -47.67
C LEU A 349 -21.80 -17.71 -48.65
N ILE A 350 -22.42 -16.60 -48.18
CA ILE A 350 -22.62 -15.38 -48.93
C ILE A 350 -21.54 -14.35 -48.60
N SER A 351 -21.09 -14.33 -47.32
CA SER A 351 -20.05 -13.38 -46.87
C SER A 351 -19.28 -13.92 -45.67
N GLY A 352 -18.06 -13.46 -45.48
CA GLY A 352 -17.12 -13.89 -44.43
C GLY A 352 -16.21 -15.02 -44.89
N PRO A 353 -15.47 -15.65 -43.98
CA PRO A 353 -15.43 -15.35 -42.55
C PRO A 353 -14.80 -14.02 -42.19
N ASP A 354 -15.48 -13.25 -41.35
CA ASP A 354 -14.86 -12.09 -40.68
C ASP A 354 -14.44 -12.49 -39.30
N ILE A 355 -13.15 -12.38 -38.96
CA ILE A 355 -12.60 -12.83 -37.68
C ILE A 355 -12.22 -11.62 -36.81
N VAL A 356 -12.75 -11.60 -35.60
CA VAL A 356 -12.43 -10.60 -34.59
C VAL A 356 -11.80 -11.29 -33.39
N SER A 357 -10.56 -10.96 -33.07
CA SER A 357 -9.85 -11.49 -31.89
C SER A 357 -9.64 -10.40 -30.84
N ARG A 358 -9.77 -10.77 -29.56
CA ARG A 358 -9.46 -9.93 -28.40
C ARG A 358 -8.79 -10.79 -27.34
N GLY A 359 -7.49 -10.50 -27.06
CA GLY A 359 -6.72 -11.20 -26.04
C GLY A 359 -6.33 -12.64 -26.37
N PHE A 360 -6.78 -13.22 -27.51
CA PHE A 360 -6.40 -14.57 -27.95
C PHE A 360 -5.11 -14.54 -28.76
N VAL A 361 -5.07 -13.78 -29.86
CA VAL A 361 -3.87 -13.57 -30.68
C VAL A 361 -3.75 -12.11 -31.11
N TYR A 362 -2.53 -11.66 -31.37
CA TYR A 362 -2.30 -10.35 -31.97
C TYR A 362 -2.43 -10.45 -33.48
N VAL A 363 -3.59 -10.06 -33.99
CA VAL A 363 -4.01 -10.22 -35.40
C VAL A 363 -2.95 -9.74 -36.40
N LYS A 364 -2.24 -8.64 -36.12
CA LYS A 364 -1.22 -8.08 -37.05
C LYS A 364 0.05 -8.93 -37.22
N THR A 365 0.28 -9.94 -36.40
CA THR A 365 1.44 -10.83 -36.44
C THR A 365 1.07 -12.29 -36.57
N SER A 366 -0.21 -12.59 -36.83
CA SER A 366 -0.78 -13.95 -36.83
C SER A 366 -1.50 -14.24 -38.14
N ASP A 367 -1.02 -13.68 -39.24
CA ASP A 367 -1.66 -13.83 -40.57
C ASP A 367 -1.83 -15.32 -40.94
N GLU A 368 -0.82 -16.18 -40.72
CA GLU A 368 -0.89 -17.62 -40.99
C GLU A 368 -2.00 -18.31 -40.19
N LEU A 369 -2.22 -17.94 -38.92
CA LEU A 369 -3.25 -18.50 -38.06
C LEU A 369 -4.67 -17.99 -38.45
N MET A 370 -4.73 -16.82 -39.07
CA MET A 370 -6.00 -16.24 -39.49
C MET A 370 -6.45 -16.69 -40.87
N ASP A 371 -5.50 -17.23 -41.67
CA ASP A 371 -5.75 -17.77 -43.01
C ASP A 371 -6.11 -19.28 -42.98
N GLU A 372 -5.76 -20.03 -41.91
CA GLU A 372 -6.21 -21.40 -41.62
C GLU A 372 -7.64 -21.43 -41.08
#